data_edeb0f2eccba21f7a00d58116fe1fe5b
#
_entry.id   edeb0f2eccba21f7a00d58116fe1fe5b
#
_cell.length_a   1.000
_cell.length_b   1.000
_cell.length_c   1.000
_cell.angle_alpha   90.00
_cell.angle_beta   90.00
_cell.angle_gamma   90.00
#
_symmetry.space_group_name_H-M   'P 1'
#
loop_
_entity.id
_entity.type
_entity.pdbx_description
1 polymer ?
#
loop_
_entity_poly.entity_id
_entity_poly.type
_entity_poly.pdbx_seq_one_letter_code
_entity_poly.pdbx_strand_id
1 'polypeptide(L)'
;ENSAADEAAFIAQRQRFTTLAETEREQDAALQNNLTEHGVSLRQGKQAHDELAAEISSLKARRSNIPAEQVAMRAALCKALNLSGEDMPYAGELLQVRDDEREWEGAAERLMRGFGLSLLVPDEHYAAVAEWVDKTHLKGRLVYYRIRQASRAELPNLHRDSLARKLAIKPDSPFYDWLEREVAHRFDVACCATQEQ
;
A
#
# COMPACT_ATOMS: atom_id res chain seq x y z
N GLU A 1 31.22 55.09 -19.52
CA GLU A 1 30.69 55.43 -20.86
C GLU A 1 31.87 55.63 -21.80
N ASN A 2 32.30 54.59 -22.54
CA ASN A 2 33.27 54.76 -23.60
C ASN A 2 32.51 55.12 -24.89
N SER A 3 32.52 56.38 -25.28
CA SER A 3 32.02 56.79 -26.58
C SER A 3 32.93 56.16 -27.65
N ALA A 4 32.33 55.58 -28.68
CA ALA A 4 33.06 55.00 -29.80
C ALA A 4 33.84 56.12 -30.54
N ALA A 5 35.17 55.93 -30.69
CA ALA A 5 36.04 56.95 -31.28
C ALA A 5 36.00 57.02 -32.84
N ASP A 6 35.45 55.93 -33.48
CA ASP A 6 35.26 55.86 -34.92
C ASP A 6 34.09 54.89 -35.26
N GLU A 7 33.68 54.81 -36.52
CA GLU A 7 32.57 53.99 -37.00
C GLU A 7 32.82 52.49 -36.75
N ALA A 8 34.03 52.02 -36.92
CA ALA A 8 34.36 50.60 -36.66
C ALA A 8 34.24 50.20 -35.20
N ALA A 9 34.68 51.08 -34.29
CA ALA A 9 34.51 50.88 -32.85
C ALA A 9 33.04 50.90 -32.43
N PHE A 10 32.19 51.73 -33.02
CA PHE A 10 30.75 51.74 -32.80
C PHE A 10 30.08 50.45 -33.24
N ILE A 11 30.40 49.96 -34.44
CA ILE A 11 29.88 48.70 -34.98
C ILE A 11 30.29 47.52 -34.08
N ALA A 12 31.55 47.45 -33.69
CA ALA A 12 32.05 46.40 -32.79
C ALA A 12 31.37 46.42 -31.41
N GLN A 13 31.14 47.60 -30.88
CA GLN A 13 30.42 47.75 -29.58
C GLN A 13 28.97 47.35 -29.71
N ARG A 14 28.28 47.73 -30.78
CA ARG A 14 26.92 47.33 -31.05
C ARG A 14 26.79 45.83 -31.18
N GLN A 15 27.68 45.16 -31.88
CA GLN A 15 27.70 43.69 -32.01
C GLN A 15 27.88 43.03 -30.64
N ARG A 16 28.80 43.52 -29.81
CA ARG A 16 28.99 43.04 -28.43
C ARG A 16 27.73 43.12 -27.61
N PHE A 17 27.02 44.23 -27.65
CA PHE A 17 25.76 44.40 -26.91
C PHE A 17 24.66 43.48 -27.42
N THR A 18 24.57 43.26 -28.75
CA THR A 18 23.62 42.33 -29.33
C THR A 18 23.87 40.90 -28.84
N THR A 19 25.16 40.45 -28.96
CA THR A 19 25.53 39.10 -28.47
C THR A 19 25.30 38.93 -26.98
N LEU A 20 25.65 39.94 -26.18
CA LEU A 20 25.40 39.88 -24.72
C LEU A 20 23.89 39.79 -24.43
N ALA A 21 23.07 40.58 -25.11
CA ALA A 21 21.63 40.53 -24.90
C ALA A 21 21.00 39.20 -25.34
N GLU A 22 21.53 38.57 -26.39
CA GLU A 22 21.12 37.22 -26.82
C GLU A 22 21.51 36.17 -25.78
N THR A 23 22.76 36.20 -25.31
CA THR A 23 23.27 35.27 -24.27
C THR A 23 22.47 35.37 -22.97
N GLU A 24 22.20 36.60 -22.52
CA GLU A 24 21.37 36.81 -21.31
C GLU A 24 19.96 36.27 -21.48
N ARG A 25 19.32 36.45 -22.61
CA ARG A 25 18.00 35.90 -22.90
C ARG A 25 17.97 34.36 -22.88
N GLU A 26 19.02 33.74 -23.47
CA GLU A 26 19.15 32.28 -23.44
C GLU A 26 19.36 31.75 -22.02
N GLN A 27 20.17 32.44 -21.21
CA GLN A 27 20.37 32.09 -19.80
C GLN A 27 19.10 32.25 -18.98
N ASP A 28 18.38 33.34 -19.17
CA ASP A 28 17.09 33.56 -18.50
C ASP A 28 16.07 32.45 -18.85
N ALA A 29 15.98 32.10 -20.12
CA ALA A 29 15.10 31.02 -20.57
C ALA A 29 15.49 29.66 -19.97
N ALA A 30 16.78 29.35 -19.92
CA ALA A 30 17.28 28.12 -19.29
C ALA A 30 17.01 28.07 -17.78
N LEU A 31 17.22 29.20 -17.09
CA LEU A 31 16.94 29.32 -15.67
C LEU A 31 15.45 29.16 -15.37
N GLN A 32 14.56 29.77 -16.16
CA GLN A 32 13.11 29.62 -16.00
C GLN A 32 12.65 28.17 -16.24
N ASN A 33 13.21 27.48 -17.23
CA ASN A 33 12.93 26.07 -17.46
C ASN A 33 13.36 25.21 -16.27
N ASN A 34 14.58 25.38 -15.78
CA ASN A 34 15.09 24.67 -14.61
C ASN A 34 14.21 24.93 -13.36
N LEU A 35 13.81 26.18 -13.16
CA LEU A 35 12.97 26.57 -12.04
C LEU A 35 11.58 25.90 -12.12
N THR A 36 11.05 25.79 -13.32
CA THR A 36 9.77 25.11 -13.58
C THR A 36 9.90 23.60 -13.32
N GLU A 37 10.94 22.94 -13.82
CA GLU A 37 11.18 21.51 -13.61
C GLU A 37 11.38 21.18 -12.14
N HIS A 38 12.21 21.95 -11.44
CA HIS A 38 12.41 21.77 -10.01
C HIS A 38 11.14 22.06 -9.21
N GLY A 39 10.34 23.04 -9.62
CA GLY A 39 9.05 23.34 -9.00
C GLY A 39 8.02 22.20 -9.15
N VAL A 40 8.02 21.51 -10.30
CA VAL A 40 7.18 20.31 -10.50
C VAL A 40 7.68 19.16 -9.64
N SER A 41 8.98 18.88 -9.66
CA SER A 41 9.59 17.81 -8.85
C SER A 41 9.37 18.01 -7.36
N LEU A 42 9.50 19.24 -6.87
CA LEU A 42 9.25 19.58 -5.47
C LEU A 42 7.79 19.35 -5.07
N ARG A 43 6.85 19.74 -5.93
CA ARG A 43 5.41 19.51 -5.66
C ARG A 43 5.07 18.03 -5.61
N GLN A 44 5.58 17.24 -6.55
CA GLN A 44 5.39 15.78 -6.58
C GLN A 44 6.01 15.12 -5.34
N GLY A 45 7.23 15.49 -4.99
CA GLY A 45 7.90 14.98 -3.80
C GLY A 45 7.18 15.33 -2.51
N LYS A 46 6.67 16.56 -2.40
CA LYS A 46 5.88 16.99 -1.23
C LYS A 46 4.56 16.23 -1.13
N GLN A 47 3.85 16.05 -2.24
CA GLN A 47 2.60 15.30 -2.26
C GLN A 47 2.83 13.84 -1.82
N ALA A 48 3.83 13.16 -2.38
CA ALA A 48 4.17 11.79 -2.00
C ALA A 48 4.56 11.69 -0.51
N HIS A 49 5.33 12.65 0.00
CA HIS A 49 5.67 12.73 1.42
C HIS A 49 4.43 12.88 2.31
N ASP A 50 3.52 13.79 1.96
CA ASP A 50 2.33 14.06 2.75
C ASP A 50 1.37 12.85 2.76
N GLU A 51 1.23 12.14 1.64
CA GLU A 51 0.47 10.89 1.53
C GLU A 51 1.08 9.80 2.44
N LEU A 52 2.39 9.60 2.39
CA LEU A 52 3.09 8.63 3.25
C LEU A 52 3.01 9.01 4.73
N ALA A 53 3.15 10.28 5.07
CA ALA A 53 3.03 10.76 6.45
C ALA A 53 1.63 10.53 7.02
N ALA A 54 0.59 10.77 6.20
CA ALA A 54 -0.80 10.49 6.58
C ALA A 54 -1.03 8.99 6.80
N GLU A 55 -0.49 8.12 5.93
CA GLU A 55 -0.61 6.67 6.09
C GLU A 55 0.13 6.17 7.33
N ILE A 56 1.35 6.63 7.59
CA ILE A 56 2.10 6.30 8.82
C ILE A 56 1.31 6.73 10.06
N SER A 57 0.75 7.93 10.07
CA SER A 57 -0.07 8.41 11.18
C SER A 57 -1.31 7.54 11.39
N SER A 58 -1.97 7.17 10.29
CA SER A 58 -3.15 6.30 10.31
C SER A 58 -2.80 4.89 10.83
N LEU A 59 -1.70 4.30 10.38
CA LEU A 59 -1.23 2.99 10.86
C LEU A 59 -0.85 3.02 12.34
N LYS A 60 -0.19 4.08 12.82
CA LYS A 60 0.15 4.23 14.24
C LYS A 60 -1.07 4.39 15.14
N ALA A 61 -2.15 5.00 14.64
CA ALA A 61 -3.40 5.18 15.38
C ALA A 61 -4.26 3.91 15.42
N ARG A 62 -4.03 2.95 14.54
CA ARG A 62 -4.78 1.69 14.43
C ARG A 62 -4.00 0.55 15.08
N ARG A 63 -4.74 -0.44 15.58
CA ARG A 63 -4.15 -1.70 16.08
C ARG A 63 -3.90 -2.74 14.98
N SER A 64 -4.16 -2.41 13.72
CA SER A 64 -4.00 -3.34 12.58
C SER A 64 -3.18 -2.71 11.46
N ASN A 65 -2.39 -3.53 10.76
CA ASN A 65 -1.58 -3.14 9.60
C ASN A 65 -2.39 -3.09 8.29
N ILE A 66 -3.72 -2.98 8.37
CA ILE A 66 -4.59 -2.88 7.19
C ILE A 66 -4.52 -1.45 6.62
N PRO A 67 -4.21 -1.25 5.32
CA PRO A 67 -4.15 0.05 4.69
C PRO A 67 -5.43 0.87 4.84
N ALA A 68 -5.31 2.19 4.94
CA ALA A 68 -6.44 3.10 5.14
C ALA A 68 -7.50 2.96 4.02
N GLU A 69 -7.06 2.76 2.79
CA GLU A 69 -7.92 2.54 1.64
C GLU A 69 -8.81 1.29 1.81
N GLN A 70 -8.24 0.20 2.29
CA GLN A 70 -8.99 -1.04 2.55
C GLN A 70 -10.00 -0.85 3.70
N VAL A 71 -9.59 -0.17 4.76
CA VAL A 71 -10.50 0.15 5.89
C VAL A 71 -11.66 1.03 5.41
N ALA A 72 -11.39 2.05 4.58
CA ALA A 72 -12.42 2.91 4.02
C ALA A 72 -13.38 2.14 3.10
N MET A 73 -12.86 1.21 2.30
CA MET A 73 -13.66 0.35 1.42
C MET A 73 -14.60 -0.56 2.22
N ARG A 74 -14.08 -1.23 3.27
CA ARG A 74 -14.91 -2.00 4.20
C ARG A 74 -15.97 -1.13 4.89
N ALA A 75 -15.60 0.06 5.35
CA ALA A 75 -16.54 0.97 5.99
C ALA A 75 -17.69 1.37 5.06
N ALA A 76 -17.40 1.65 3.78
CA ALA A 76 -18.42 1.96 2.78
C ALA A 76 -19.35 0.77 2.52
N LEU A 77 -18.79 -0.45 2.38
CA LEU A 77 -19.55 -1.69 2.23
C LEU A 77 -20.46 -1.95 3.45
N CYS A 78 -19.89 -1.91 4.66
CA CYS A 78 -20.64 -2.14 5.89
C CYS A 78 -21.78 -1.13 6.08
N LYS A 79 -21.52 0.14 5.78
CA LYS A 79 -22.54 1.20 5.81
C LYS A 79 -23.69 0.91 4.84
N ALA A 80 -23.37 0.47 3.61
CA ALA A 80 -24.38 0.17 2.60
C ALA A 80 -25.27 -1.03 2.98
N LEU A 81 -24.70 -2.01 3.66
CA LEU A 81 -25.40 -3.24 4.09
C LEU A 81 -25.94 -3.16 5.52
N ASN A 82 -25.74 -2.03 6.21
CA ASN A 82 -26.11 -1.85 7.63
C ASN A 82 -25.48 -2.91 8.57
N LEU A 83 -24.19 -3.20 8.34
CA LEU A 83 -23.38 -4.16 9.09
C LEU A 83 -22.27 -3.45 9.87
N SER A 84 -21.72 -4.13 10.88
CA SER A 84 -20.51 -3.69 11.60
C SER A 84 -19.24 -4.11 10.83
N GLY A 85 -18.15 -3.35 11.01
CA GLY A 85 -16.85 -3.77 10.51
C GLY A 85 -16.31 -5.04 11.19
N GLU A 86 -16.81 -5.37 12.37
CA GLU A 86 -16.47 -6.59 13.11
C GLU A 86 -17.13 -7.84 12.51
N ASP A 87 -18.26 -7.68 11.81
CA ASP A 87 -18.95 -8.78 11.14
C ASP A 87 -18.18 -9.26 9.90
N MET A 88 -17.33 -8.39 9.34
CA MET A 88 -16.52 -8.68 8.15
C MET A 88 -15.07 -8.21 8.35
N PRO A 89 -14.28 -8.88 9.18
CA PRO A 89 -12.88 -8.52 9.40
C PRO A 89 -12.01 -8.89 8.18
N TYR A 90 -10.87 -8.24 8.06
CA TYR A 90 -9.79 -8.73 7.22
C TYR A 90 -9.08 -9.90 7.91
N ALA A 91 -8.61 -10.88 7.13
CA ALA A 91 -7.91 -12.04 7.69
C ALA A 91 -6.71 -11.63 8.56
N GLY A 92 -5.97 -10.59 8.17
CA GLY A 92 -4.83 -10.06 8.93
C GLY A 92 -5.19 -9.42 10.27
N GLU A 93 -6.44 -9.06 10.52
CA GLU A 93 -6.89 -8.57 11.84
C GLU A 93 -7.10 -9.69 12.85
N LEU A 94 -7.13 -10.94 12.37
CA LEU A 94 -7.35 -12.14 13.18
C LEU A 94 -6.12 -13.04 13.28
N LEU A 95 -5.04 -12.69 12.57
CA LEU A 95 -3.80 -13.45 12.51
C LEU A 95 -2.64 -12.62 13.08
N GLN A 96 -1.78 -13.26 13.84
CA GLN A 96 -0.52 -12.67 14.31
C GLN A 96 0.57 -13.72 14.36
N VAL A 97 1.83 -13.30 14.26
CA VAL A 97 2.95 -14.16 14.56
C VAL A 97 3.04 -14.32 16.07
N ARG A 98 3.28 -15.53 16.55
CA ARG A 98 3.43 -15.82 17.97
C ARG A 98 4.59 -15.04 18.58
N ASP A 99 4.49 -14.67 19.84
CA ASP A 99 5.49 -13.86 20.52
C ASP A 99 6.87 -14.51 20.58
N ASP A 100 6.92 -15.84 20.63
CA ASP A 100 8.15 -16.66 20.63
C ASP A 100 8.77 -16.84 19.22
N GLU A 101 8.09 -16.39 18.18
CA GLU A 101 8.48 -16.54 16.76
C GLU A 101 8.59 -15.18 16.02
N ARG A 102 8.75 -14.08 16.73
CA ARG A 102 8.76 -12.71 16.17
C ARG A 102 9.80 -12.47 15.08
N GLU A 103 10.86 -13.23 15.06
CA GLU A 103 11.88 -13.15 13.99
C GLU A 103 11.29 -13.40 12.60
N TRP A 104 10.18 -14.14 12.51
CA TRP A 104 9.50 -14.48 11.27
C TRP A 104 8.42 -13.47 10.86
N GLU A 105 8.15 -12.43 11.67
CA GLU A 105 7.07 -11.47 11.43
C GLU A 105 7.17 -10.81 10.05
N GLY A 106 8.35 -10.29 9.69
CA GLY A 106 8.54 -9.64 8.39
C GLY A 106 8.46 -10.60 7.19
N ALA A 107 8.79 -11.88 7.37
CA ALA A 107 8.64 -12.89 6.32
C ALA A 107 7.17 -13.30 6.18
N ALA A 108 6.49 -13.52 7.31
CA ALA A 108 5.06 -13.83 7.36
C ALA A 108 4.22 -12.73 6.73
N GLU A 109 4.45 -11.47 7.07
CA GLU A 109 3.73 -10.33 6.49
C GLU A 109 3.89 -10.26 4.97
N ARG A 110 5.09 -10.45 4.46
CA ARG A 110 5.34 -10.45 3.01
C ARG A 110 4.63 -11.59 2.29
N LEU A 111 4.73 -12.79 2.83
CA LEU A 111 4.12 -13.99 2.24
C LEU A 111 2.59 -13.94 2.29
N MET A 112 2.05 -13.51 3.43
CA MET A 112 0.62 -13.52 3.70
C MET A 112 -0.10 -12.24 3.26
N ARG A 113 0.61 -11.22 2.77
CA ARG A 113 0.05 -9.90 2.45
C ARG A 113 -1.27 -9.95 1.67
N GLY A 114 -1.32 -10.73 0.60
CA GLY A 114 -2.54 -10.88 -0.22
C GLY A 114 -3.69 -11.53 0.53
N PHE A 115 -3.39 -12.52 1.36
CA PHE A 115 -4.38 -13.20 2.20
C PHE A 115 -4.81 -12.32 3.37
N GLY A 116 -3.88 -11.68 4.04
CA GLY A 116 -4.16 -10.77 5.16
C GLY A 116 -5.08 -9.61 4.81
N LEU A 117 -5.00 -9.12 3.56
CA LEU A 117 -5.86 -8.06 3.03
C LEU A 117 -7.17 -8.58 2.41
N SER A 118 -7.52 -9.84 2.64
CA SER A 118 -8.78 -10.40 2.17
C SER A 118 -9.86 -10.26 3.23
N LEU A 119 -11.03 -9.79 2.81
CA LEU A 119 -12.21 -9.62 3.67
C LEU A 119 -12.89 -10.97 3.89
N LEU A 120 -13.20 -11.30 5.12
CA LEU A 120 -13.93 -12.50 5.47
C LEU A 120 -15.43 -12.21 5.53
N VAL A 121 -16.19 -12.82 4.64
CA VAL A 121 -17.61 -12.56 4.49
C VAL A 121 -18.40 -13.80 4.90
N PRO A 122 -19.20 -13.72 5.96
CA PRO A 122 -20.12 -14.80 6.34
C PRO A 122 -21.03 -15.19 5.17
N ASP A 123 -21.40 -16.48 5.10
CA ASP A 123 -22.22 -17.01 4.02
C ASP A 123 -23.55 -16.27 3.83
N GLU A 124 -24.17 -15.86 4.92
CA GLU A 124 -25.43 -15.11 4.98
C GLU A 124 -25.34 -13.72 4.32
N HIS A 125 -24.18 -13.07 4.35
CA HIS A 125 -23.96 -11.74 3.77
C HIS A 125 -23.36 -11.79 2.36
N TYR A 126 -22.92 -12.97 1.90
CA TYR A 126 -22.17 -13.10 0.67
C TYR A 126 -22.91 -12.56 -0.57
N ALA A 127 -24.20 -12.90 -0.72
CA ALA A 127 -24.98 -12.44 -1.86
C ALA A 127 -25.12 -10.92 -1.91
N ALA A 128 -25.36 -10.29 -0.76
CA ALA A 128 -25.47 -8.83 -0.66
C ALA A 128 -24.13 -8.13 -0.93
N VAL A 129 -23.03 -8.70 -0.44
CA VAL A 129 -21.67 -8.20 -0.70
C VAL A 129 -21.35 -8.30 -2.19
N ALA A 130 -21.62 -9.44 -2.82
CA ALA A 130 -21.36 -9.64 -4.24
C ALA A 130 -22.17 -8.65 -5.10
N GLU A 131 -23.45 -8.45 -4.79
CA GLU A 131 -24.31 -7.48 -5.47
C GLU A 131 -23.81 -6.04 -5.31
N TRP A 132 -23.36 -5.67 -4.10
CA TRP A 132 -22.79 -4.35 -3.85
C TRP A 132 -21.49 -4.11 -4.63
N VAL A 133 -20.60 -5.10 -4.65
CA VAL A 133 -19.33 -5.03 -5.40
C VAL A 133 -19.59 -4.89 -6.89
N ASP A 134 -20.56 -5.62 -7.43
CA ASP A 134 -20.92 -5.56 -8.86
C ASP A 134 -21.48 -4.19 -9.27
N LYS A 135 -22.26 -3.56 -8.39
CA LYS A 135 -22.90 -2.25 -8.63
C LYS A 135 -22.02 -1.06 -8.30
N THR A 136 -20.90 -1.25 -7.59
CA THR A 136 -20.08 -0.16 -7.06
C THR A 136 -18.77 -0.04 -7.83
N HIS A 137 -18.49 1.17 -8.34
CA HIS A 137 -17.18 1.45 -8.93
C HIS A 137 -16.12 1.55 -7.83
N LEU A 138 -15.41 0.46 -7.58
CA LEU A 138 -14.32 0.43 -6.62
C LEU A 138 -13.08 1.10 -7.21
N LYS A 139 -12.48 2.05 -6.48
CA LYS A 139 -11.22 2.70 -6.89
C LYS A 139 -9.98 1.84 -6.65
N GLY A 140 -10.16 0.59 -6.22
CA GLY A 140 -9.11 -0.34 -5.88
C GLY A 140 -9.57 -1.79 -6.00
N ARG A 141 -8.71 -2.72 -5.55
CA ARG A 141 -9.00 -4.15 -5.57
C ARG A 141 -9.52 -4.59 -4.20
N LEU A 142 -10.70 -5.20 -4.15
CA LEU A 142 -11.24 -5.90 -3.00
C LEU A 142 -11.17 -7.41 -3.25
N VAL A 143 -10.48 -8.13 -2.36
CA VAL A 143 -10.51 -9.60 -2.33
C VAL A 143 -11.36 -10.02 -1.14
N TYR A 144 -12.29 -10.93 -1.33
CA TYR A 144 -13.13 -11.42 -0.24
C TYR A 144 -13.37 -12.92 -0.37
N TYR A 145 -13.47 -13.60 0.79
CA TYR A 145 -13.74 -15.02 0.89
C TYR A 145 -15.13 -15.24 1.47
N ARG A 146 -15.89 -16.10 0.82
CA ARG A 146 -17.17 -16.61 1.35
C ARG A 146 -16.89 -17.64 2.42
N ILE A 147 -17.27 -17.34 3.66
CA ILE A 147 -17.05 -18.20 4.80
C ILE A 147 -18.30 -19.04 5.05
N ARG A 148 -18.23 -20.32 4.74
CA ARG A 148 -19.27 -21.28 5.05
C ARG A 148 -18.91 -22.02 6.33
N GLN A 149 -19.89 -22.22 7.18
CA GLN A 149 -19.74 -23.18 8.28
C GLN A 149 -19.55 -24.57 7.66
N ALA A 150 -18.33 -25.03 7.66
CA ALA A 150 -18.04 -26.39 7.19
C ALA A 150 -17.91 -27.31 8.40
N SER A 151 -18.33 -28.55 8.23
CA SER A 151 -18.03 -29.62 9.18
C SER A 151 -16.52 -29.65 9.48
N ARG A 152 -16.16 -29.92 10.73
CA ARG A 152 -14.78 -30.04 11.21
C ARG A 152 -14.03 -31.08 10.37
N ALA A 153 -13.34 -30.65 9.34
CA ALA A 153 -12.44 -31.50 8.58
C ALA A 153 -11.13 -31.66 9.35
N GLU A 154 -10.51 -32.82 9.24
CA GLU A 154 -9.18 -33.04 9.81
C GLU A 154 -8.18 -32.06 9.21
N LEU A 155 -7.39 -31.43 10.08
CA LEU A 155 -6.32 -30.55 9.66
C LEU A 155 -5.18 -31.37 9.04
N PRO A 156 -4.51 -30.87 7.98
CA PRO A 156 -3.35 -31.53 7.44
C PRO A 156 -2.22 -31.60 8.47
N ASN A 157 -1.41 -32.66 8.38
CA ASN A 157 -0.24 -32.78 9.23
C ASN A 157 0.84 -31.79 8.79
N LEU A 158 1.00 -30.69 9.54
CA LEU A 158 1.93 -29.61 9.20
C LEU A 158 3.40 -30.03 9.38
N HIS A 159 4.25 -29.54 8.47
CA HIS A 159 5.70 -29.70 8.62
C HIS A 159 6.19 -29.12 9.96
N ARG A 160 7.26 -29.67 10.51
CA ARG A 160 7.81 -29.23 11.81
C ARG A 160 8.14 -27.74 11.83
N ASP A 161 8.76 -27.25 10.77
CA ASP A 161 9.24 -25.87 10.64
C ASP A 161 8.28 -24.99 9.82
N SER A 162 7.00 -25.40 9.76
CA SER A 162 5.95 -24.70 9.02
C SER A 162 5.65 -23.30 9.57
N LEU A 163 5.49 -22.32 8.67
CA LEU A 163 5.01 -20.99 9.03
C LEU A 163 3.64 -21.05 9.71
N ALA A 164 2.76 -21.95 9.27
CA ALA A 164 1.44 -22.12 9.89
C ALA A 164 1.50 -22.40 11.39
N ARG A 165 2.55 -23.08 11.87
CA ARG A 165 2.78 -23.35 13.31
C ARG A 165 3.24 -22.12 14.10
N LYS A 166 3.82 -21.15 13.40
CA LYS A 166 4.35 -19.89 14.00
C LYS A 166 3.28 -18.79 14.10
N LEU A 167 2.09 -19.06 13.56
CA LEU A 167 0.96 -18.13 13.60
C LEU A 167 0.01 -18.45 14.73
N ALA A 168 -0.58 -17.40 15.29
CA ALA A 168 -1.68 -17.48 16.23
C ALA A 168 -2.93 -16.84 15.60
N ILE A 169 -4.07 -17.48 15.80
CA ILE A 169 -5.38 -17.00 15.34
C ILE A 169 -6.13 -16.50 16.58
N LYS A 170 -6.86 -15.40 16.45
CA LYS A 170 -7.68 -14.86 17.53
C LYS A 170 -8.71 -15.90 17.98
N PRO A 171 -8.65 -16.38 19.25
CA PRO A 171 -9.37 -17.59 19.68
C PRO A 171 -10.89 -17.45 19.67
N ASP A 172 -11.43 -16.26 19.99
CA ASP A 172 -12.87 -16.00 20.10
C ASP A 172 -13.51 -15.58 18.78
N SER A 173 -12.82 -15.78 17.67
CA SER A 173 -13.32 -15.40 16.33
C SER A 173 -14.26 -16.46 15.78
N PRO A 174 -15.44 -16.08 15.23
CA PRO A 174 -16.31 -17.01 14.50
C PRO A 174 -15.68 -17.58 13.24
N PHE A 175 -14.56 -16.97 12.80
CA PHE A 175 -13.77 -17.37 11.62
C PHE A 175 -12.62 -18.32 11.95
N TYR A 176 -12.43 -18.70 13.24
CA TYR A 176 -11.30 -19.46 13.71
C TYR A 176 -11.09 -20.77 12.91
N ASP A 177 -12.10 -21.64 12.87
CA ASP A 177 -11.99 -22.96 12.23
C ASP A 177 -11.72 -22.85 10.71
N TRP A 178 -12.22 -21.81 10.07
CA TRP A 178 -11.95 -21.56 8.66
C TRP A 178 -10.52 -21.07 8.45
N LEU A 179 -10.09 -20.11 9.27
CA LEU A 179 -8.72 -19.55 9.20
C LEU A 179 -7.68 -20.62 9.48
N GLU A 180 -7.89 -21.48 10.47
CA GLU A 180 -6.99 -22.55 10.82
C GLU A 180 -6.76 -23.49 9.64
N ARG A 181 -7.81 -23.86 8.92
CA ARG A 181 -7.71 -24.70 7.72
C ARG A 181 -7.02 -23.99 6.57
N GLU A 182 -7.39 -22.75 6.29
CA GLU A 182 -6.78 -22.00 5.18
C GLU A 182 -5.30 -21.73 5.43
N VAL A 183 -4.95 -21.40 6.65
CA VAL A 183 -3.54 -21.21 7.07
C VAL A 183 -2.77 -22.51 6.93
N ALA A 184 -3.32 -23.62 7.41
CA ALA A 184 -2.70 -24.93 7.29
C ALA A 184 -2.49 -25.38 5.85
N HIS A 185 -3.45 -25.10 4.95
CA HIS A 185 -3.36 -25.47 3.54
C HIS A 185 -2.47 -24.56 2.69
N ARG A 186 -2.47 -23.26 2.97
CA ARG A 186 -1.80 -22.27 2.11
C ARG A 186 -0.40 -21.93 2.57
N PHE A 187 -0.14 -22.04 3.86
CA PHE A 187 1.10 -21.55 4.50
C PHE A 187 1.88 -22.63 5.23
N ASP A 188 1.66 -23.90 4.86
CA ASP A 188 2.55 -24.99 5.27
C ASP A 188 3.85 -24.93 4.46
N VAL A 189 4.62 -23.88 4.69
CA VAL A 189 5.92 -23.61 4.08
C VAL A 189 6.99 -23.61 5.14
N ALA A 190 8.12 -24.23 4.85
CA ALA A 190 9.23 -24.31 5.79
C ALA A 190 9.87 -22.94 6.01
N CYS A 191 10.05 -22.58 7.28
CA CYS A 191 10.81 -21.41 7.70
C CYS A 191 12.27 -21.82 7.88
N CYS A 192 13.14 -21.36 6.96
CA CYS A 192 14.56 -21.66 6.95
C CYS A 192 15.38 -20.40 7.19
N ALA A 193 16.37 -20.45 8.06
CA ALA A 193 17.26 -19.31 8.32
C ALA A 193 18.26 -19.09 7.18
N THR A 194 18.60 -20.14 6.40
CA THR A 194 19.52 -20.10 5.26
C THR A 194 18.94 -20.87 4.08
N GLN A 195 19.50 -20.65 2.87
CA GLN A 195 19.11 -21.36 1.65
C GLN A 195 19.51 -22.86 1.65
N GLU A 196 20.40 -23.25 2.54
CA GLU A 196 20.95 -24.62 2.63
C GLU A 196 20.12 -25.52 3.56
N GLN A 197 19.17 -24.98 4.31
CA GLN A 197 18.21 -25.70 5.15
C GLN A 197 16.96 -26.10 4.39
#